data_81757d2cb6cd84e38df81884c57a0b1d
#
_entry.id   81757d2cb6cd84e38df81884c57a0b1d
#
_cell.length_a   1.000
_cell.length_b   1.000
_cell.length_c   1.000
_cell.angle_alpha   90.00
_cell.angle_beta   90.00
_cell.angle_gamma   90.00
#
_symmetry.space_group_name_H-M   'P 1'
#
loop_
_entity.id
_entity.type
_entity.pdbx_description
1 polymer ?
#
loop_
_entity_poly.entity_id
_entity_poly.type
_entity_poly.pdbx_seq_one_letter_code
_entity_poly.pdbx_strand_id
1 'polypeptide(L)'
;MSNRNKLRGSAKNDESKRSGEQKMNAMQRNALEAAKVRDLPGQVVLVLQGGGALGSYQAGVYQAIHEAGIEPDWIIGTSIGAINASLIAGNEPQNRLARLKAFWKRMEQNPIWNLRTAFPDFNDKLSYWATVTNGIPGFFRPNPLAHAGDSYPLGADHAGFYSTAPLEKTLSELVDFDLVNRCKPRLTVGAAHVRSSQMRYFDTRDGELTVKHIMASGALPPAFPAIRIDGELYWDGGILSNTPTEAVFDDNPRKDSLIFAVHLWNPMGHEPTTMAEVFNRHKDVQYSSRIASQIARQQQAHRLRHIINELAARLPESERADPAVRELTGYGCRTRMHVVRLLAPQLDRETHTKDIDFSPKGIMRRWDAGYAHTNAVLESAPWKGEFDPLAGVVLHEQQEMMPMAAE
;
A
#
# COMPACT_ATOMS: atom_id res chain seq x y z
N MET A 1 -33.43 43.25 -42.34
CA MET A 1 -32.07 42.96 -41.78
C MET A 1 -31.99 43.04 -40.23
N SER A 2 -33.09 42.89 -39.50
CA SER A 2 -33.11 43.17 -38.03
C SER A 2 -33.20 41.93 -37.11
N ASN A 3 -33.37 40.70 -37.62
CA ASN A 3 -33.60 39.52 -36.76
C ASN A 3 -32.39 38.59 -36.56
N ARG A 4 -31.29 38.78 -37.30
CA ARG A 4 -30.09 37.96 -37.12
C ARG A 4 -29.14 38.40 -35.99
N ASN A 5 -29.25 39.65 -35.54
CA ASN A 5 -28.37 40.20 -34.50
C ASN A 5 -28.87 39.88 -33.07
N LYS A 6 -30.17 39.65 -32.87
CA LYS A 6 -30.72 39.28 -31.55
C LYS A 6 -30.41 37.83 -31.15
N LEU A 7 -30.33 36.91 -32.12
CA LEU A 7 -29.99 35.49 -31.83
C LEU A 7 -28.49 35.26 -31.52
N ARG A 8 -27.59 36.09 -32.07
CA ARG A 8 -26.15 36.01 -31.74
C ARG A 8 -25.79 36.56 -30.35
N GLY A 9 -26.59 37.52 -29.84
CA GLY A 9 -26.40 38.09 -28.50
C GLY A 9 -26.82 37.12 -27.39
N SER A 10 -27.91 36.34 -27.60
CA SER A 10 -28.39 35.34 -26.64
C SER A 10 -27.46 34.14 -26.48
N ALA A 11 -26.90 33.62 -27.59
CA ALA A 11 -25.99 32.50 -27.54
C ALA A 11 -24.65 32.82 -26.82
N LYS A 12 -24.11 34.04 -27.04
CA LYS A 12 -22.88 34.49 -26.34
C LYS A 12 -23.08 34.71 -24.84
N ASN A 13 -24.29 35.15 -24.42
CA ASN A 13 -24.61 35.31 -23.01
C ASN A 13 -24.79 33.97 -22.29
N ASP A 14 -25.33 32.95 -22.97
CA ASP A 14 -25.48 31.59 -22.41
C ASP A 14 -24.12 30.86 -22.30
N GLU A 15 -23.22 31.01 -23.29
CA GLU A 15 -21.87 30.46 -23.18
C GLU A 15 -21.05 31.13 -22.08
N SER A 16 -21.16 32.44 -21.91
CA SER A 16 -20.50 33.19 -20.83
C SER A 16 -21.04 32.81 -19.46
N LYS A 17 -22.35 32.60 -19.29
CA LYS A 17 -22.93 32.09 -18.02
C LYS A 17 -22.52 30.66 -17.71
N ARG A 18 -22.52 29.75 -18.68
CA ARG A 18 -22.06 28.35 -18.50
C ARG A 18 -20.58 28.29 -18.17
N SER A 19 -19.74 29.09 -18.79
CA SER A 19 -18.31 29.21 -18.48
C SER A 19 -18.08 29.78 -17.07
N GLY A 20 -18.87 30.75 -16.62
CA GLY A 20 -18.84 31.30 -15.27
C GLY A 20 -19.28 30.31 -14.21
N GLU A 21 -20.38 29.57 -14.47
CA GLU A 21 -20.85 28.50 -13.56
C GLU A 21 -19.86 27.32 -13.48
N GLN A 22 -19.23 26.93 -14.58
CA GLN A 22 -18.19 25.89 -14.59
C GLN A 22 -16.93 26.33 -13.82
N LYS A 23 -16.50 27.59 -13.95
CA LYS A 23 -15.38 28.14 -13.19
C LYS A 23 -15.70 28.29 -11.70
N MET A 24 -16.92 28.68 -11.35
CA MET A 24 -17.36 28.79 -9.96
C MET A 24 -17.48 27.41 -9.30
N ASN A 25 -17.98 26.41 -10.00
CA ASN A 25 -17.98 25.01 -9.53
C ASN A 25 -16.57 24.44 -9.35
N ALA A 26 -15.62 24.77 -10.23
CA ALA A 26 -14.22 24.37 -10.10
C ALA A 26 -13.55 25.08 -8.91
N MET A 27 -13.76 26.36 -8.71
CA MET A 27 -13.27 27.11 -7.54
C MET A 27 -13.87 26.61 -6.22
N GLN A 28 -15.15 26.30 -6.20
CA GLN A 28 -15.82 25.73 -5.02
C GLN A 28 -15.31 24.32 -4.71
N ARG A 29 -15.08 23.49 -5.73
CA ARG A 29 -14.45 22.18 -5.57
C ARG A 29 -13.02 22.32 -5.00
N ASN A 30 -12.18 23.16 -5.59
CA ASN A 30 -10.83 23.41 -5.11
C ASN A 30 -10.79 24.00 -3.68
N ALA A 31 -11.75 24.84 -3.31
CA ALA A 31 -11.86 25.36 -1.96
C ALA A 31 -12.35 24.30 -0.96
N LEU A 32 -13.24 23.39 -1.40
CA LEU A 32 -13.70 22.25 -0.60
C LEU A 32 -12.59 21.21 -0.42
N GLU A 33 -11.83 20.94 -1.46
CA GLU A 33 -10.63 20.08 -1.42
C GLU A 33 -9.55 20.68 -0.52
N ALA A 34 -9.24 21.96 -0.66
CA ALA A 34 -8.30 22.65 0.23
C ALA A 34 -8.77 22.70 1.70
N ALA A 35 -10.08 22.73 1.95
CA ALA A 35 -10.64 22.64 3.30
C ALA A 35 -10.53 21.23 3.87
N LYS A 36 -10.67 20.18 3.04
CA LYS A 36 -10.49 18.77 3.46
C LYS A 36 -9.05 18.50 3.89
N VAL A 37 -8.06 19.04 3.16
CA VAL A 37 -6.62 18.88 3.47
C VAL A 37 -6.21 19.62 4.76
N ARG A 38 -6.88 20.72 5.10
CA ARG A 38 -6.56 21.51 6.31
C ARG A 38 -7.00 20.87 7.63
N ASP A 39 -7.77 19.80 7.60
CA ASP A 39 -8.44 19.21 8.77
C ASP A 39 -8.02 17.74 8.98
N LEU A 40 -6.78 17.40 8.58
CA LEU A 40 -6.21 16.07 8.82
C LEU A 40 -5.63 15.97 10.23
N PRO A 41 -5.78 14.84 10.91
CA PRO A 41 -5.39 14.69 12.33
C PRO A 41 -3.88 14.57 12.57
N GLY A 42 -3.04 14.89 11.62
CA GLY A 42 -1.59 14.84 11.75
C GLY A 42 -0.89 14.46 10.44
N GLN A 43 0.31 13.88 10.55
CA GLN A 43 1.02 13.39 9.36
C GLN A 43 0.22 12.29 8.64
N VAL A 44 0.27 12.30 7.32
CA VAL A 44 -0.34 11.24 6.51
C VAL A 44 0.65 10.13 6.27
N VAL A 45 0.29 8.92 6.69
CA VAL A 45 1.12 7.72 6.51
C VAL A 45 0.39 6.73 5.63
N LEU A 46 1.05 6.23 4.59
CA LEU A 46 0.54 5.20 3.70
C LEU A 46 1.31 3.89 3.95
N VAL A 47 0.63 2.87 4.47
CA VAL A 47 1.22 1.55 4.71
C VAL A 47 0.71 0.57 3.68
N LEU A 48 1.62 0.00 2.90
CA LEU A 48 1.33 -0.84 1.73
C LEU A 48 1.78 -2.29 1.96
N GLN A 49 0.81 -3.20 2.00
CA GLN A 49 1.03 -4.63 2.20
C GLN A 49 1.65 -5.30 0.96
N GLY A 50 2.37 -6.42 1.17
CA GLY A 50 2.82 -7.31 0.10
C GLY A 50 1.71 -8.17 -0.49
N GLY A 51 1.81 -8.53 -1.79
CA GLY A 51 0.77 -9.35 -2.44
C GLY A 51 0.84 -9.46 -3.97
N GLY A 52 1.99 -9.22 -4.58
CA GLY A 52 2.17 -9.40 -6.03
C GLY A 52 1.18 -8.59 -6.87
N ALA A 53 0.44 -9.26 -7.77
CA ALA A 53 -0.52 -8.62 -8.66
C ALA A 53 -1.67 -7.88 -7.95
N LEU A 54 -1.96 -8.26 -6.69
CA LEU A 54 -2.96 -7.57 -5.86
C LEU A 54 -2.58 -6.10 -5.59
N GLY A 55 -1.28 -5.77 -5.68
CA GLY A 55 -0.78 -4.42 -5.44
C GLY A 55 -1.33 -3.34 -6.39
N SER A 56 -1.99 -3.70 -7.49
CA SER A 56 -2.72 -2.75 -8.34
C SER A 56 -3.88 -2.06 -7.60
N TYR A 57 -4.46 -2.71 -6.60
CA TYR A 57 -5.42 -2.10 -5.67
C TYR A 57 -4.81 -0.89 -4.94
N GLN A 58 -3.56 -0.99 -4.48
CA GLN A 58 -2.85 0.10 -3.79
C GLN A 58 -2.64 1.32 -4.71
N ALA A 59 -2.43 1.09 -6.00
CA ALA A 59 -2.30 2.17 -6.96
C ALA A 59 -3.63 2.93 -7.14
N GLY A 60 -4.77 2.23 -7.11
CA GLY A 60 -6.10 2.84 -7.06
C GLY A 60 -6.35 3.62 -5.77
N VAL A 61 -5.91 3.08 -4.63
CA VAL A 61 -5.95 3.78 -3.33
C VAL A 61 -5.16 5.09 -3.40
N TYR A 62 -3.91 5.03 -3.89
CA TYR A 62 -3.10 6.24 -4.04
C TYR A 62 -3.73 7.25 -4.98
N GLN A 63 -4.30 6.81 -6.11
CA GLN A 63 -4.99 7.71 -7.03
C GLN A 63 -6.09 8.51 -6.33
N ALA A 64 -6.95 7.87 -5.54
CA ALA A 64 -8.04 8.54 -4.83
C ALA A 64 -7.53 9.54 -3.79
N ILE A 65 -6.48 9.17 -3.02
CA ILE A 65 -5.85 10.05 -2.03
C ILE A 65 -5.25 11.27 -2.74
N HIS A 66 -4.50 11.05 -3.83
CA HIS A 66 -3.85 12.09 -4.61
C HIS A 66 -4.87 13.05 -5.24
N GLU A 67 -5.94 12.54 -5.86
CA GLU A 67 -6.99 13.36 -6.47
C GLU A 67 -7.80 14.15 -5.43
N ALA A 68 -7.85 13.69 -4.17
CA ALA A 68 -8.39 14.43 -3.04
C ALA A 68 -7.44 15.52 -2.51
N GLY A 69 -6.27 15.70 -3.11
CA GLY A 69 -5.26 16.67 -2.70
C GLY A 69 -4.47 16.26 -1.44
N ILE A 70 -4.55 14.99 -1.04
CA ILE A 70 -3.84 14.43 0.11
C ILE A 70 -2.57 13.75 -0.40
N GLU A 71 -1.41 14.21 0.06
CA GLU A 71 -0.13 13.57 -0.23
C GLU A 71 0.44 12.93 1.04
N PRO A 72 1.02 11.72 0.96
CA PRO A 72 1.62 11.10 2.13
C PRO A 72 2.94 11.80 2.52
N ASP A 73 3.11 12.01 3.83
CA ASP A 73 4.37 12.46 4.42
C ASP A 73 5.35 11.31 4.59
N TRP A 74 4.80 10.10 4.78
CA TRP A 74 5.56 8.88 4.98
C TRP A 74 4.88 7.70 4.30
N ILE A 75 5.67 6.91 3.56
CA ILE A 75 5.19 5.71 2.89
C ILE A 75 6.01 4.52 3.39
N ILE A 76 5.31 3.45 3.77
CA ILE A 76 5.91 2.22 4.27
C ILE A 76 5.42 1.07 3.42
N GLY A 77 6.30 0.23 2.94
CA GLY A 77 5.90 -0.88 2.07
C GLY A 77 6.70 -2.16 2.27
N THR A 78 6.04 -3.27 1.96
CA THR A 78 6.65 -4.60 1.89
C THR A 78 6.34 -5.20 0.53
N SER A 79 7.35 -5.87 -0.12
CA SER A 79 7.16 -6.55 -1.39
C SER A 79 6.64 -5.61 -2.49
N ILE A 80 5.53 -5.96 -3.15
CA ILE A 80 4.87 -5.07 -4.13
C ILE A 80 4.48 -3.71 -3.51
N GLY A 81 4.20 -3.69 -2.21
CA GLY A 81 3.96 -2.46 -1.47
C GLY A 81 5.20 -1.56 -1.43
N ALA A 82 6.40 -2.12 -1.30
CA ALA A 82 7.66 -1.36 -1.38
C ALA A 82 7.91 -0.83 -2.79
N ILE A 83 7.54 -1.59 -3.82
CA ILE A 83 7.63 -1.16 -5.22
C ILE A 83 6.69 0.03 -5.46
N ASN A 84 5.42 -0.07 -5.11
CA ASN A 84 4.47 1.04 -5.23
C ASN A 84 4.92 2.26 -4.40
N ALA A 85 5.42 2.04 -3.19
CA ALA A 85 5.97 3.08 -2.31
C ALA A 85 7.14 3.83 -2.96
N SER A 86 8.08 3.11 -3.58
CA SER A 86 9.23 3.70 -4.27
C SER A 86 8.81 4.51 -5.50
N LEU A 87 7.82 4.04 -6.27
CA LEU A 87 7.25 4.77 -7.41
C LEU A 87 6.57 6.09 -7.00
N ILE A 88 5.96 6.11 -5.81
CA ILE A 88 5.36 7.33 -5.26
C ILE A 88 6.46 8.25 -4.71
N ALA A 89 7.37 7.74 -3.88
CA ALA A 89 8.39 8.54 -3.22
C ALA A 89 9.47 9.08 -4.18
N GLY A 90 9.82 8.32 -5.21
CA GLY A 90 10.85 8.67 -6.19
C GLY A 90 10.31 9.42 -7.40
N ASN A 91 9.18 10.12 -7.28
CA ASN A 91 8.66 10.98 -8.32
C ASN A 91 7.99 12.23 -7.73
N GLU A 92 8.08 13.35 -8.45
CA GLU A 92 7.38 14.56 -8.08
C GLU A 92 5.85 14.32 -8.10
N PRO A 93 5.05 14.97 -7.21
CA PRO A 93 3.63 14.69 -7.03
C PRO A 93 2.84 14.61 -8.34
N GLN A 94 3.07 15.54 -9.27
CA GLN A 94 2.39 15.59 -10.58
C GLN A 94 2.71 14.39 -11.48
N ASN A 95 3.79 13.65 -11.22
CA ASN A 95 4.24 12.51 -12.04
C ASN A 95 3.94 11.15 -11.41
N ARG A 96 3.64 11.09 -10.10
CA ARG A 96 3.48 9.86 -9.32
C ARG A 96 2.48 8.90 -9.94
N LEU A 97 1.28 9.40 -10.24
CA LEU A 97 0.21 8.60 -10.84
C LEU A 97 0.57 8.09 -12.25
N ALA A 98 1.24 8.92 -13.06
CA ALA A 98 1.69 8.51 -14.39
C ALA A 98 2.75 7.40 -14.30
N ARG A 99 3.66 7.46 -13.32
CA ARG A 99 4.69 6.42 -13.08
C ARG A 99 4.10 5.11 -12.58
N LEU A 100 3.13 5.17 -11.66
CA LEU A 100 2.36 3.99 -11.24
C LEU A 100 1.66 3.33 -12.45
N LYS A 101 0.95 4.11 -13.26
CA LYS A 101 0.31 3.62 -14.49
C LYS A 101 1.33 2.99 -15.46
N ALA A 102 2.49 3.62 -15.64
CA ALA A 102 3.55 3.10 -16.51
C ALA A 102 4.12 1.77 -15.97
N PHE A 103 4.32 1.66 -14.65
CA PHE A 103 4.75 0.40 -14.02
C PHE A 103 3.73 -0.70 -14.25
N TRP A 104 2.47 -0.49 -13.84
CA TRP A 104 1.43 -1.51 -13.93
C TRP A 104 1.14 -1.90 -15.40
N LYS A 105 1.27 -0.96 -16.34
CA LYS A 105 1.20 -1.26 -17.78
C LYS A 105 2.33 -2.19 -18.26
N ARG A 106 3.56 -2.04 -17.72
CA ARG A 106 4.67 -2.94 -18.02
C ARG A 106 4.50 -4.33 -17.41
N MET A 107 3.73 -4.43 -16.32
CA MET A 107 3.41 -5.70 -15.67
C MET A 107 2.31 -6.47 -16.38
N GLU A 108 1.53 -5.84 -17.25
CA GLU A 108 0.46 -6.51 -18.00
C GLU A 108 1.01 -7.68 -18.82
N GLN A 109 0.43 -8.84 -18.62
CA GLN A 109 0.61 -9.99 -19.49
C GLN A 109 -0.54 -10.07 -20.49
N ASN A 110 -0.21 -9.82 -21.75
CA ASN A 110 -1.11 -10.16 -22.85
C ASN A 110 -0.79 -11.59 -23.27
N PRO A 111 -1.70 -12.54 -23.15
CA PRO A 111 -1.51 -13.85 -23.75
C PRO A 111 -1.31 -13.67 -25.27
N ILE A 112 -0.16 -14.14 -25.78
CA ILE A 112 0.25 -14.02 -27.19
C ILE A 112 -0.77 -14.68 -28.14
N TRP A 113 -1.63 -15.50 -27.59
CA TRP A 113 -2.72 -16.19 -28.28
C TRP A 113 -4.05 -15.60 -27.83
N ASN A 114 -4.53 -14.57 -28.54
CA ASN A 114 -5.92 -14.10 -28.49
C ASN A 114 -6.86 -15.15 -29.11
N LEU A 115 -6.80 -16.40 -28.64
CA LEU A 115 -7.89 -17.33 -28.83
C LEU A 115 -9.02 -16.91 -27.90
N ARG A 116 -9.91 -16.07 -28.40
CA ARG A 116 -11.26 -15.86 -27.85
C ARG A 116 -12.00 -17.19 -27.88
N THR A 117 -11.57 -18.11 -27.03
CA THR A 117 -12.28 -19.38 -26.84
C THR A 117 -13.47 -19.14 -25.92
N ALA A 118 -14.54 -19.85 -26.19
CA ALA A 118 -15.82 -19.81 -25.47
C ALA A 118 -15.72 -20.30 -24.00
N PHE A 119 -14.51 -20.51 -23.48
CA PHE A 119 -14.26 -21.03 -22.11
C PHE A 119 -13.42 -20.04 -21.29
N PRO A 120 -14.04 -19.19 -20.42
CA PRO A 120 -13.35 -18.23 -19.58
C PRO A 120 -12.30 -18.85 -18.63
N ASP A 121 -12.61 -19.99 -18.01
CA ASP A 121 -11.75 -20.70 -17.05
C ASP A 121 -10.46 -21.24 -17.68
N PHE A 122 -10.45 -21.47 -18.98
CA PHE A 122 -9.27 -21.92 -19.72
C PHE A 122 -8.26 -20.79 -19.92
N ASN A 123 -8.74 -19.55 -20.10
CA ASN A 123 -7.88 -18.39 -20.25
C ASN A 123 -7.11 -18.06 -18.96
N ASP A 124 -7.73 -18.20 -17.79
CA ASP A 124 -7.09 -17.94 -16.51
C ASP A 124 -5.96 -18.95 -16.23
N LYS A 125 -6.19 -20.23 -16.53
CA LYS A 125 -5.15 -21.28 -16.45
C LYS A 125 -4.01 -21.04 -17.44
N LEU A 126 -4.32 -20.60 -18.66
CA LEU A 126 -3.30 -20.31 -19.67
C LEU A 126 -2.44 -19.11 -19.28
N SER A 127 -3.04 -18.06 -18.72
CA SER A 127 -2.35 -16.88 -18.19
C SER A 127 -1.41 -17.25 -17.04
N TYR A 128 -1.86 -18.11 -16.12
CA TYR A 128 -1.04 -18.65 -15.04
C TYR A 128 0.20 -19.38 -15.57
N TRP A 129 -0.02 -20.36 -16.49
CA TRP A 129 1.09 -21.10 -17.09
C TRP A 129 2.05 -20.20 -17.87
N ALA A 130 1.54 -19.18 -18.56
CA ALA A 130 2.37 -18.21 -19.25
C ALA A 130 3.24 -17.40 -18.25
N THR A 131 2.68 -17.00 -17.10
CA THR A 131 3.42 -16.32 -16.04
C THR A 131 4.54 -17.20 -15.47
N VAL A 132 4.21 -18.43 -15.14
CA VAL A 132 5.17 -19.38 -14.53
C VAL A 132 6.25 -19.79 -15.52
N THR A 133 5.93 -20.00 -16.81
CA THR A 133 6.88 -20.48 -17.81
C THR A 133 7.72 -19.39 -18.45
N ASN A 134 7.15 -18.21 -18.72
CA ASN A 134 7.82 -17.14 -19.46
C ASN A 134 8.27 -15.97 -18.57
N GLY A 135 7.75 -15.87 -17.33
CA GLY A 135 7.96 -14.72 -16.47
C GLY A 135 7.17 -13.49 -16.92
N ILE A 136 7.49 -12.34 -16.33
CA ILE A 136 6.94 -11.02 -16.69
C ILE A 136 8.10 -10.16 -17.17
N PRO A 137 8.13 -9.72 -18.44
CA PRO A 137 9.28 -9.06 -19.04
C PRO A 137 9.81 -7.83 -18.28
N GLY A 138 8.92 -7.13 -17.58
CA GLY A 138 9.26 -5.95 -16.76
C GLY A 138 9.58 -6.28 -15.29
N PHE A 139 9.42 -7.54 -14.85
CA PHE A 139 9.51 -7.91 -13.44
C PHE A 139 10.48 -9.07 -13.19
N PHE A 140 10.25 -10.25 -13.81
CA PHE A 140 11.11 -11.41 -13.63
C PHE A 140 11.14 -12.30 -14.86
N ARG A 141 12.18 -13.09 -14.97
CA ARG A 141 12.36 -14.10 -16.04
C ARG A 141 12.82 -15.42 -15.43
N PRO A 142 12.51 -16.57 -16.06
CA PRO A 142 12.98 -17.87 -15.62
C PRO A 142 14.50 -17.90 -15.43
N ASN A 143 14.95 -18.60 -14.38
CA ASN A 143 16.35 -18.86 -14.13
C ASN A 143 16.69 -20.29 -14.60
N PRO A 144 17.42 -20.48 -15.70
CA PRO A 144 17.75 -21.81 -16.21
C PRO A 144 18.58 -22.65 -15.21
N LEU A 145 19.37 -21.99 -14.37
CA LEU A 145 20.23 -22.66 -13.39
C LEU A 145 19.43 -23.31 -12.24
N ALA A 146 18.20 -22.87 -12.01
CA ALA A 146 17.32 -23.46 -10.99
C ALA A 146 17.01 -24.95 -11.26
N HIS A 147 17.20 -25.41 -12.48
CA HIS A 147 16.96 -26.80 -12.90
C HIS A 147 18.22 -27.66 -12.88
N ALA A 148 19.36 -27.14 -12.42
CA ALA A 148 20.63 -27.89 -12.31
C ALA A 148 20.63 -28.96 -11.19
N GLY A 149 19.54 -29.00 -10.40
CA GLY A 149 19.36 -29.94 -9.27
C GLY A 149 19.36 -29.23 -7.91
N ASP A 150 18.54 -29.71 -7.00
CA ASP A 150 18.28 -29.07 -5.69
C ASP A 150 19.55 -28.95 -4.81
N SER A 151 20.54 -29.81 -5.05
CA SER A 151 21.81 -29.82 -4.30
C SER A 151 22.94 -29.05 -5.03
N TYR A 152 22.67 -28.45 -6.20
CA TYR A 152 23.71 -27.72 -6.91
C TYR A 152 23.94 -26.34 -6.24
N PRO A 153 25.19 -26.01 -5.83
CA PRO A 153 25.46 -24.78 -5.09
C PRO A 153 25.44 -23.54 -5.99
N LEU A 154 24.29 -22.90 -6.10
CA LEU A 154 24.13 -21.66 -6.87
C LEU A 154 24.61 -20.40 -6.11
N GLY A 155 24.77 -20.50 -4.78
CA GLY A 155 24.90 -19.34 -3.92
C GLY A 155 23.54 -18.64 -3.68
N ALA A 156 23.37 -18.05 -2.50
CA ALA A 156 22.09 -17.47 -2.09
C ALA A 156 21.61 -16.34 -3.01
N ASP A 157 22.56 -15.62 -3.64
CA ASP A 157 22.28 -14.50 -4.57
C ASP A 157 21.75 -14.97 -5.94
N HIS A 158 21.78 -16.29 -6.21
CA HIS A 158 21.34 -16.90 -7.48
C HIS A 158 20.37 -18.07 -7.28
N ALA A 159 20.18 -18.51 -6.04
CA ALA A 159 19.27 -19.60 -5.71
C ALA A 159 17.81 -19.12 -5.71
N GLY A 160 17.16 -19.21 -6.87
CA GLY A 160 15.76 -18.88 -7.07
C GLY A 160 15.27 -19.36 -8.43
N PHE A 161 13.99 -19.68 -8.56
CA PHE A 161 13.40 -20.14 -9.81
C PHE A 161 13.37 -19.05 -10.90
N TYR A 162 13.41 -17.79 -10.50
CA TYR A 162 13.38 -16.63 -11.40
C TYR A 162 14.46 -15.64 -11.05
N SER A 163 14.91 -14.86 -12.05
CA SER A 163 15.78 -13.72 -11.90
C SER A 163 14.96 -12.42 -11.95
N THR A 164 15.20 -11.51 -11.00
CA THR A 164 14.57 -10.20 -10.90
C THR A 164 15.36 -9.07 -11.59
N ALA A 165 16.35 -9.39 -12.42
CA ALA A 165 17.08 -8.40 -13.20
C ALA A 165 16.20 -7.48 -14.07
N PRO A 166 15.07 -7.95 -14.66
CA PRO A 166 14.15 -7.04 -15.34
C PRO A 166 13.51 -6.00 -14.42
N LEU A 167 13.21 -6.36 -13.16
CA LEU A 167 12.67 -5.42 -12.18
C LEU A 167 13.66 -4.32 -11.82
N GLU A 168 14.93 -4.67 -11.63
CA GLU A 168 16.00 -3.70 -11.36
C GLU A 168 16.03 -2.62 -12.43
N LYS A 169 16.01 -3.03 -13.72
CA LYS A 169 15.95 -2.10 -14.85
C LYS A 169 14.68 -1.26 -14.82
N THR A 170 13.53 -1.87 -14.63
CA THR A 170 12.22 -1.17 -14.59
C THR A 170 12.19 -0.11 -13.50
N LEU A 171 12.66 -0.44 -12.30
CA LEU A 171 12.69 0.51 -11.17
C LEU A 171 13.71 1.63 -11.40
N SER A 172 14.90 1.32 -11.95
CA SER A 172 15.90 2.34 -12.27
C SER A 172 15.43 3.34 -13.32
N GLU A 173 14.49 2.95 -14.21
CA GLU A 173 13.89 3.84 -15.22
C GLU A 173 12.70 4.66 -14.68
N LEU A 174 11.98 4.14 -13.68
CA LEU A 174 10.73 4.74 -13.20
C LEU A 174 10.84 5.47 -11.87
N VAL A 175 11.92 5.24 -11.12
CA VAL A 175 12.16 5.78 -9.77
C VAL A 175 13.44 6.60 -9.78
N ASP A 176 13.35 7.84 -9.36
CA ASP A 176 14.49 8.71 -9.05
C ASP A 176 14.91 8.48 -7.60
N PHE A 177 16.01 7.73 -7.38
CA PHE A 177 16.51 7.43 -6.04
C PHE A 177 17.14 8.64 -5.35
N ASP A 178 17.61 9.64 -6.08
CA ASP A 178 18.08 10.89 -5.49
C ASP A 178 16.89 11.67 -4.89
N LEU A 179 15.73 11.60 -5.54
CA LEU A 179 14.49 12.18 -5.01
C LEU A 179 13.98 11.39 -3.80
N VAL A 180 14.01 10.05 -3.84
CA VAL A 180 13.69 9.19 -2.69
C VAL A 180 14.50 9.63 -1.47
N ASN A 181 15.80 9.81 -1.64
CA ASN A 181 16.73 10.11 -0.56
C ASN A 181 16.65 11.57 -0.05
N ARG A 182 15.84 12.43 -0.69
CA ARG A 182 15.46 13.74 -0.13
C ARG A 182 14.44 13.62 1.01
N CYS A 183 13.92 12.40 1.27
CA CYS A 183 13.00 12.10 2.37
C CYS A 183 11.66 12.89 2.34
N LYS A 184 11.14 13.15 1.13
CA LYS A 184 9.88 13.89 0.92
C LYS A 184 9.09 13.28 -0.25
N PRO A 185 8.21 12.30 0.05
CA PRO A 185 7.90 11.72 1.36
C PRO A 185 9.02 10.83 1.92
N ARG A 186 9.05 10.61 3.24
CA ARG A 186 9.87 9.58 3.88
C ARG A 186 9.47 8.21 3.34
N LEU A 187 10.44 7.38 3.02
CA LEU A 187 10.20 6.01 2.56
C LEU A 187 10.84 5.01 3.52
N THR A 188 10.05 4.01 3.93
CA THR A 188 10.53 2.86 4.69
C THR A 188 10.17 1.58 3.96
N VAL A 189 11.11 0.67 3.79
CA VAL A 189 10.88 -0.65 3.18
C VAL A 189 11.32 -1.76 4.11
N GLY A 190 10.47 -2.79 4.23
CA GLY A 190 10.72 -3.92 5.10
C GLY A 190 11.31 -5.11 4.34
N ALA A 191 12.35 -5.74 4.89
CA ALA A 191 12.93 -6.99 4.38
C ALA A 191 13.28 -7.95 5.53
N ALA A 192 13.27 -9.25 5.26
CA ALA A 192 13.62 -10.30 6.21
C ALA A 192 15.12 -10.61 6.12
N HIS A 193 15.85 -10.42 7.21
CA HIS A 193 17.26 -10.78 7.27
C HIS A 193 17.41 -12.30 7.32
N VAL A 194 18.11 -12.88 6.33
CA VAL A 194 18.15 -14.34 6.12
C VAL A 194 18.76 -15.09 7.29
N ARG A 195 19.85 -14.57 7.86
CA ARG A 195 20.63 -15.27 8.88
C ARG A 195 19.98 -15.21 10.28
N SER A 196 19.36 -14.08 10.63
CA SER A 196 18.81 -13.88 11.98
C SER A 196 17.31 -14.06 12.09
N SER A 197 16.60 -14.18 10.95
CA SER A 197 15.12 -14.20 10.89
C SER A 197 14.49 -12.98 11.56
N GLN A 198 15.16 -11.83 11.49
CA GLN A 198 14.65 -10.55 12.01
C GLN A 198 14.16 -9.68 10.88
N MET A 199 13.10 -8.92 11.17
CA MET A 199 12.62 -7.86 10.27
C MET A 199 13.61 -6.70 10.28
N ARG A 200 14.06 -6.26 9.11
CA ARG A 200 14.85 -5.05 8.92
C ARG A 200 14.03 -4.01 8.18
N TYR A 201 13.93 -2.83 8.75
CA TYR A 201 13.37 -1.66 8.10
C TYR A 201 14.50 -0.78 7.60
N PHE A 202 14.54 -0.55 6.29
CA PHE A 202 15.41 0.42 5.65
C PHE A 202 14.62 1.71 5.46
N ASP A 203 15.15 2.82 5.94
CA ASP A 203 14.42 4.09 6.06
C ASP A 203 15.27 5.25 5.54
N THR A 204 14.69 6.11 4.72
CA THR A 204 15.38 7.28 4.16
C THR A 204 15.82 8.29 5.21
N ARG A 205 15.28 8.23 6.43
CA ARG A 205 15.75 9.04 7.56
C ARG A 205 17.07 8.52 8.13
N ASP A 206 17.30 7.22 8.04
CA ASP A 206 18.43 6.55 8.71
C ASP A 206 19.61 6.28 7.74
N GLY A 207 19.37 6.32 6.43
CA GLY A 207 20.38 6.11 5.41
C GLY A 207 19.83 6.16 3.99
N GLU A 208 20.73 6.09 3.01
CA GLU A 208 20.34 6.10 1.60
C GLU A 208 19.73 4.77 1.16
N LEU A 209 18.58 4.87 0.49
CA LEU A 209 17.94 3.75 -0.16
C LEU A 209 18.35 3.68 -1.63
N THR A 210 18.52 2.46 -2.11
CA THR A 210 18.81 2.15 -3.51
C THR A 210 17.80 1.16 -4.07
N VAL A 211 17.85 0.90 -5.35
CA VAL A 211 17.01 -0.13 -5.99
C VAL A 211 17.12 -1.50 -5.29
N LYS A 212 18.30 -1.84 -4.76
CA LYS A 212 18.51 -3.11 -4.05
C LYS A 212 17.66 -3.26 -2.80
N HIS A 213 17.40 -2.19 -2.06
CA HIS A 213 16.52 -2.22 -0.89
C HIS A 213 15.07 -2.57 -1.27
N ILE A 214 14.60 -1.98 -2.38
CA ILE A 214 13.26 -2.29 -2.92
C ILE A 214 13.20 -3.74 -3.41
N MET A 215 14.23 -4.19 -4.13
CA MET A 215 14.32 -5.57 -4.61
C MET A 215 14.38 -6.59 -3.47
N ALA A 216 15.14 -6.29 -2.39
CA ALA A 216 15.24 -7.14 -1.21
C ALA A 216 13.86 -7.32 -0.53
N SER A 217 13.09 -6.25 -0.45
CA SER A 217 11.72 -6.29 0.09
C SER A 217 10.77 -7.18 -0.71
N GLY A 218 11.04 -7.41 -2.00
CA GLY A 218 10.24 -8.27 -2.89
C GLY A 218 10.90 -9.61 -3.25
N ALA A 219 12.00 -9.99 -2.62
CA ALA A 219 12.74 -11.22 -2.90
C ALA A 219 12.12 -12.45 -2.21
N LEU A 220 10.93 -12.88 -2.63
CA LEU A 220 10.18 -13.98 -2.01
C LEU A 220 10.77 -15.35 -2.40
N PRO A 221 11.38 -16.12 -1.44
CA PRO A 221 11.86 -17.46 -1.70
C PRO A 221 10.71 -18.48 -1.83
N PRO A 222 10.84 -19.55 -2.60
CA PRO A 222 11.98 -19.88 -3.47
C PRO A 222 11.87 -19.26 -4.87
N ALA A 223 10.86 -18.41 -5.11
CA ALA A 223 10.66 -17.80 -6.43
C ALA A 223 11.86 -16.92 -6.82
N PHE A 224 12.30 -16.05 -5.92
CA PHE A 224 13.37 -15.08 -6.16
C PHE A 224 14.57 -15.33 -5.24
N PRO A 225 15.80 -15.11 -5.72
CA PRO A 225 17.00 -15.21 -4.91
C PRO A 225 17.08 -14.09 -3.87
N ALA A 226 17.85 -14.32 -2.80
CA ALA A 226 18.13 -13.29 -1.81
C ALA A 226 18.90 -12.11 -2.44
N ILE A 227 18.70 -10.92 -1.90
CA ILE A 227 19.43 -9.72 -2.31
C ILE A 227 20.47 -9.37 -1.24
N ARG A 228 21.71 -9.10 -1.69
CA ARG A 228 22.80 -8.70 -0.81
C ARG A 228 22.87 -7.17 -0.68
N ILE A 229 22.80 -6.70 0.58
CA ILE A 229 22.96 -5.30 0.97
C ILE A 229 24.02 -5.26 2.09
N ASP A 230 25.08 -4.50 1.91
CA ASP A 230 26.16 -4.31 2.88
C ASP A 230 26.75 -5.64 3.42
N GLY A 231 26.88 -6.65 2.55
CA GLY A 231 27.41 -7.97 2.88
C GLY A 231 26.39 -8.95 3.45
N GLU A 232 25.22 -8.50 3.91
CA GLU A 232 24.16 -9.33 4.47
C GLU A 232 23.06 -9.66 3.43
N LEU A 233 22.38 -10.80 3.63
CA LEU A 233 21.36 -11.31 2.72
C LEU A 233 19.95 -11.04 3.25
N TYR A 234 19.08 -10.63 2.34
CA TYR A 234 17.69 -10.30 2.65
C TYR A 234 16.71 -10.98 1.68
N TRP A 235 15.62 -11.44 2.24
CA TRP A 235 14.44 -11.93 1.54
C TRP A 235 13.25 -10.99 1.74
N ASP A 236 12.15 -11.30 1.05
CA ASP A 236 10.88 -10.57 1.14
C ASP A 236 10.41 -10.40 2.59
N GLY A 237 10.15 -9.16 2.96
CA GLY A 237 9.66 -8.82 4.29
C GLY A 237 8.31 -9.44 4.64
N GLY A 238 7.50 -9.80 3.63
CA GLY A 238 6.20 -10.43 3.81
C GLY A 238 6.23 -11.79 4.52
N ILE A 239 7.41 -12.43 4.58
CA ILE A 239 7.61 -13.66 5.36
C ILE A 239 7.44 -13.40 6.86
N LEU A 240 7.85 -12.24 7.37
CA LEU A 240 7.83 -11.87 8.78
C LEU A 240 6.75 -10.85 9.12
N SER A 241 6.67 -9.76 8.35
CA SER A 241 5.67 -8.69 8.51
C SER A 241 5.20 -8.21 7.13
N ASN A 242 4.03 -8.68 6.74
CA ASN A 242 3.49 -8.37 5.42
C ASN A 242 2.81 -6.99 5.37
N THR A 243 2.32 -6.47 6.50
CA THR A 243 1.78 -5.11 6.65
C THR A 243 2.52 -4.40 7.78
N PRO A 244 3.57 -3.64 7.46
CA PRO A 244 4.52 -3.11 8.44
C PRO A 244 3.97 -1.90 9.21
N THR A 245 2.82 -2.02 9.84
CA THR A 245 2.21 -0.95 10.66
C THR A 245 3.01 -0.65 11.93
N GLU A 246 3.75 -1.64 12.46
CA GLU A 246 4.60 -1.48 13.62
C GLU A 246 5.67 -0.40 13.42
N ALA A 247 6.14 -0.18 12.19
CA ALA A 247 7.11 0.86 11.90
C ALA A 247 6.59 2.28 12.27
N VAL A 248 5.27 2.50 12.12
CA VAL A 248 4.65 3.77 12.53
C VAL A 248 4.49 3.86 14.05
N PHE A 249 4.03 2.78 14.68
CA PHE A 249 3.75 2.77 16.11
C PHE A 249 5.01 2.85 16.97
N ASP A 250 6.12 2.34 16.45
CA ASP A 250 7.43 2.30 17.12
C ASP A 250 8.33 3.48 16.72
N ASP A 251 7.84 4.41 15.86
CA ASP A 251 8.59 5.59 15.46
C ASP A 251 8.94 6.50 16.64
N ASN A 252 10.09 7.16 16.54
CA ASN A 252 10.55 8.11 17.56
C ASN A 252 11.11 9.38 16.91
N PRO A 253 10.59 10.58 17.23
CA PRO A 253 9.42 10.82 18.08
C PRO A 253 8.11 10.39 17.40
N ARG A 254 7.13 9.93 18.21
CA ARG A 254 5.78 9.65 17.75
C ARG A 254 5.06 10.94 17.38
N LYS A 255 4.21 10.85 16.34
CA LYS A 255 3.43 12.00 15.85
C LYS A 255 1.96 11.62 15.72
N ASP A 256 1.08 12.61 15.89
CA ASP A 256 -0.30 12.46 15.46
C ASP A 256 -0.33 12.06 13.99
N SER A 257 -1.14 11.04 13.65
CA SER A 257 -1.05 10.44 12.32
C SER A 257 -2.42 10.00 11.82
N LEU A 258 -2.64 10.22 10.53
CA LEU A 258 -3.67 9.54 9.75
C LEU A 258 -2.99 8.46 8.91
N ILE A 259 -3.24 7.20 9.26
CA ILE A 259 -2.56 6.05 8.68
C ILE A 259 -3.55 5.32 7.76
N PHE A 260 -3.31 5.34 6.47
CA PHE A 260 -4.01 4.49 5.51
C PHE A 260 -3.29 3.14 5.43
N ALA A 261 -3.83 2.13 6.10
CA ALA A 261 -3.28 0.78 6.10
C ALA A 261 -3.97 -0.06 5.01
N VAL A 262 -3.26 -0.29 3.91
CA VAL A 262 -3.81 -0.96 2.72
C VAL A 262 -3.49 -2.44 2.76
N HIS A 263 -4.54 -3.25 2.92
CA HIS A 263 -4.49 -4.69 3.03
C HIS A 263 -4.97 -5.36 1.75
N LEU A 264 -4.21 -6.34 1.28
CA LEU A 264 -4.47 -7.07 0.04
C LEU A 264 -5.05 -8.47 0.30
N TRP A 265 -4.84 -9.01 1.52
CA TRP A 265 -5.26 -10.35 1.89
C TRP A 265 -6.40 -10.28 2.90
N ASN A 266 -7.53 -10.91 2.57
CA ASN A 266 -8.71 -10.88 3.42
C ASN A 266 -8.61 -11.94 4.54
N PRO A 267 -8.66 -11.55 5.84
CA PRO A 267 -8.65 -12.50 6.95
C PRO A 267 -9.95 -13.32 7.04
N MET A 268 -11.05 -12.79 6.50
CA MET A 268 -12.34 -13.48 6.44
C MET A 268 -12.47 -14.28 5.15
N GLY A 269 -13.17 -15.38 5.18
CA GLY A 269 -13.41 -16.24 4.02
C GLY A 269 -14.33 -17.40 4.32
N HIS A 270 -14.91 -17.98 3.28
CA HIS A 270 -15.75 -19.15 3.40
C HIS A 270 -14.94 -20.42 3.73
N GLU A 271 -15.60 -21.44 4.22
CA GLU A 271 -15.00 -22.78 4.35
C GLU A 271 -14.65 -23.31 2.97
N PRO A 272 -13.37 -23.70 2.74
CA PRO A 272 -12.95 -24.20 1.45
C PRO A 272 -13.51 -25.62 1.19
N THR A 273 -14.09 -25.85 0.04
CA THR A 273 -14.67 -27.12 -0.38
C THR A 273 -13.85 -27.83 -1.46
N THR A 274 -12.94 -27.10 -2.11
CA THR A 274 -12.05 -27.61 -3.16
C THR A 274 -10.59 -27.37 -2.82
N MET A 275 -9.66 -28.14 -3.41
CA MET A 275 -8.22 -27.93 -3.23
C MET A 275 -7.78 -26.52 -3.67
N ALA A 276 -8.37 -25.98 -4.72
CA ALA A 276 -8.08 -24.60 -5.16
C ALA A 276 -8.48 -23.58 -4.10
N GLU A 277 -9.64 -23.75 -3.47
CA GLU A 277 -10.09 -22.90 -2.37
C GLU A 277 -9.23 -23.08 -1.12
N VAL A 278 -8.77 -24.29 -0.80
CA VAL A 278 -7.81 -24.54 0.29
C VAL A 278 -6.51 -23.77 0.05
N PHE A 279 -5.93 -23.84 -1.16
CA PHE A 279 -4.72 -23.06 -1.47
C PHE A 279 -4.95 -21.54 -1.40
N ASN A 280 -6.10 -21.06 -1.89
CA ASN A 280 -6.45 -19.64 -1.79
C ASN A 280 -6.57 -19.20 -0.32
N ARG A 281 -7.34 -19.95 0.48
CA ARG A 281 -7.57 -19.67 1.89
C ARG A 281 -6.28 -19.75 2.72
N HIS A 282 -5.41 -20.73 2.42
CA HIS A 282 -4.11 -20.85 3.06
C HIS A 282 -3.27 -19.57 2.89
N LYS A 283 -3.19 -19.02 1.66
CA LYS A 283 -2.49 -17.75 1.40
C LYS A 283 -3.14 -16.58 2.15
N ASP A 284 -4.47 -16.48 2.14
CA ASP A 284 -5.17 -15.43 2.87
C ASP A 284 -4.86 -15.49 4.37
N VAL A 285 -4.91 -16.66 4.98
CA VAL A 285 -4.57 -16.87 6.40
C VAL A 285 -3.11 -16.55 6.67
N GLN A 286 -2.19 -17.01 5.81
CA GLN A 286 -0.75 -16.80 5.98
C GLN A 286 -0.37 -15.34 5.99
N TYR A 287 -0.92 -14.55 5.05
CA TYR A 287 -0.50 -13.17 4.83
C TYR A 287 -1.36 -12.12 5.53
N SER A 288 -2.56 -12.48 6.04
CA SER A 288 -3.45 -11.57 6.76
C SER A 288 -3.42 -11.74 8.29
N SER A 289 -2.96 -12.88 8.81
CA SER A 289 -3.29 -13.38 10.15
C SER A 289 -2.78 -12.57 11.34
N ARG A 290 -1.78 -11.69 11.17
CA ARG A 290 -1.12 -11.03 12.31
C ARG A 290 -1.62 -9.62 12.61
N ILE A 291 -2.35 -9.00 11.70
CA ILE A 291 -2.65 -7.56 11.74
C ILE A 291 -3.59 -7.21 12.88
N ALA A 292 -4.69 -7.93 13.05
CA ALA A 292 -5.67 -7.63 14.09
C ALA A 292 -5.06 -7.70 15.49
N SER A 293 -4.23 -8.72 15.74
CA SER A 293 -3.53 -8.86 17.03
C SER A 293 -2.45 -7.81 17.25
N GLN A 294 -1.76 -7.37 16.19
CA GLN A 294 -0.77 -6.29 16.27
C GLN A 294 -1.45 -4.96 16.60
N ILE A 295 -2.52 -4.60 15.89
CA ILE A 295 -3.27 -3.36 16.17
C ILE A 295 -3.84 -3.39 17.59
N ALA A 296 -4.44 -4.49 18.03
CA ALA A 296 -4.97 -4.61 19.39
C ALA A 296 -3.88 -4.40 20.46
N ARG A 297 -2.69 -4.97 20.28
CA ARG A 297 -1.56 -4.74 21.18
C ARG A 297 -1.12 -3.29 21.18
N GLN A 298 -1.06 -2.64 20.02
CA GLN A 298 -0.69 -1.24 19.92
C GLN A 298 -1.75 -0.31 20.55
N GLN A 299 -3.02 -0.62 20.38
CA GLN A 299 -4.10 0.09 21.08
C GLN A 299 -3.91 0.03 22.59
N GLN A 300 -3.63 -1.16 23.13
CA GLN A 300 -3.37 -1.34 24.56
C GLN A 300 -2.12 -0.58 25.02
N ALA A 301 -1.01 -0.69 24.30
CA ALA A 301 0.23 -0.01 24.63
C ALA A 301 0.07 1.53 24.61
N HIS A 302 -0.57 2.07 23.58
CA HIS A 302 -0.82 3.52 23.48
C HIS A 302 -1.80 4.00 24.54
N ARG A 303 -2.82 3.22 24.89
CA ARG A 303 -3.74 3.53 26.00
C ARG A 303 -2.98 3.66 27.32
N LEU A 304 -2.07 2.73 27.60
CA LEU A 304 -1.22 2.82 28.82
C LEU A 304 -0.32 4.08 28.80
N ARG A 305 0.24 4.44 27.67
CA ARG A 305 1.03 5.67 27.50
C ARG A 305 0.21 6.93 27.79
N HIS A 306 -1.04 6.98 27.31
CA HIS A 306 -1.98 8.07 27.61
C HIS A 306 -2.32 8.13 29.09
N ILE A 307 -2.57 6.98 29.73
CA ILE A 307 -2.82 6.91 31.18
C ILE A 307 -1.63 7.43 31.97
N ILE A 308 -0.38 7.08 31.59
CA ILE A 308 0.83 7.60 32.23
C ILE A 308 0.86 9.14 32.17
N ASN A 309 0.56 9.72 31.03
CA ASN A 309 0.49 11.19 30.90
C ASN A 309 -0.61 11.82 31.74
N GLU A 310 -1.79 11.22 31.77
CA GLU A 310 -2.90 11.71 32.59
C GLU A 310 -2.58 11.65 34.09
N LEU A 311 -1.95 10.58 34.54
CA LEU A 311 -1.49 10.46 35.92
C LEU A 311 -0.41 11.50 36.24
N ALA A 312 0.57 11.65 35.35
CA ALA A 312 1.63 12.65 35.50
C ALA A 312 1.08 14.08 35.58
N ALA A 313 0.05 14.38 34.79
CA ALA A 313 -0.58 15.72 34.80
C ALA A 313 -1.28 16.04 36.13
N ARG A 314 -1.67 15.04 36.91
CA ARG A 314 -2.35 15.19 38.22
C ARG A 314 -1.38 15.29 39.39
N LEU A 315 -0.08 15.04 39.19
CA LEU A 315 0.92 15.15 40.24
C LEU A 315 1.22 16.66 40.50
N PRO A 316 1.52 17.02 41.76
CA PRO A 316 2.05 18.34 42.10
C PRO A 316 3.33 18.65 41.29
N GLU A 317 3.58 19.94 41.05
CA GLU A 317 4.76 20.36 40.27
C GLU A 317 6.08 19.93 40.92
N SER A 318 6.15 19.95 42.26
CA SER A 318 7.29 19.44 43.01
C SER A 318 7.63 17.99 42.77
N GLU A 319 6.61 17.14 42.65
CA GLU A 319 6.78 15.72 42.36
C GLU A 319 7.13 15.48 40.89
N ARG A 320 6.53 16.24 39.97
CA ARG A 320 6.87 16.19 38.54
C ARG A 320 8.33 16.59 38.25
N ALA A 321 8.93 17.41 39.12
CA ALA A 321 10.32 17.80 39.00
C ALA A 321 11.32 16.71 39.42
N ASP A 322 10.87 15.71 40.18
CA ASP A 322 11.70 14.58 40.62
C ASP A 322 12.28 13.82 39.41
N PRO A 323 13.59 13.53 39.36
CA PRO A 323 14.23 12.82 38.25
C PRO A 323 13.61 11.43 37.99
N ALA A 324 13.26 10.68 39.02
CA ALA A 324 12.65 9.34 38.86
C ALA A 324 11.23 9.45 38.28
N VAL A 325 10.46 10.44 38.67
CA VAL A 325 9.14 10.71 38.12
C VAL A 325 9.25 11.14 36.64
N ARG A 326 10.25 11.97 36.29
CA ARG A 326 10.50 12.34 34.88
C ARG A 326 10.86 11.15 34.01
N GLU A 327 11.66 10.21 34.52
CA GLU A 327 11.98 8.98 33.81
C GLU A 327 10.72 8.17 33.52
N LEU A 328 9.87 7.94 34.53
CA LEU A 328 8.61 7.21 34.37
C LEU A 328 7.63 7.92 33.43
N THR A 329 7.50 9.23 33.53
CA THR A 329 6.60 10.00 32.66
C THR A 329 7.10 10.08 31.22
N GLY A 330 8.40 9.88 31.00
CA GLY A 330 9.01 9.76 29.65
C GLY A 330 8.46 8.59 28.83
N TYR A 331 7.87 7.55 29.47
CA TYR A 331 7.14 6.48 28.77
C TYR A 331 5.76 6.92 28.30
N GLY A 332 5.24 8.04 28.77
CA GLY A 332 3.95 8.58 28.36
C GLY A 332 3.97 9.13 26.93
N CYS A 333 2.81 9.18 26.29
CA CYS A 333 2.62 9.77 24.98
C CYS A 333 1.22 10.40 24.90
N ARG A 334 1.07 11.50 24.19
CA ARG A 334 -0.22 12.15 23.93
C ARG A 334 -0.65 12.04 22.48
N THR A 335 0.18 11.42 21.66
CA THR A 335 -0.13 11.29 20.23
C THR A 335 -1.34 10.42 19.99
N ARG A 336 -2.15 10.82 19.02
CA ARG A 336 -3.29 10.04 18.52
C ARG A 336 -3.03 9.60 17.11
N MET A 337 -3.22 8.32 16.86
CA MET A 337 -3.05 7.71 15.55
C MET A 337 -4.38 7.13 15.07
N HIS A 338 -4.90 7.68 13.98
CA HIS A 338 -6.09 7.16 13.31
C HIS A 338 -5.64 6.17 12.23
N VAL A 339 -6.00 4.90 12.39
CA VAL A 339 -5.70 3.84 11.43
C VAL A 339 -6.94 3.57 10.60
N VAL A 340 -6.92 3.98 9.36
CA VAL A 340 -7.95 3.67 8.37
C VAL A 340 -7.55 2.39 7.67
N ARG A 341 -8.30 1.31 7.90
CA ARG A 341 -8.05 0.02 7.28
C ARG A 341 -8.76 -0.04 5.93
N LEU A 342 -7.98 -0.11 4.85
CA LEU A 342 -8.46 -0.33 3.50
C LEU A 342 -8.19 -1.78 3.12
N LEU A 343 -9.23 -2.62 3.17
CA LEU A 343 -9.13 -4.05 2.86
C LEU A 343 -9.60 -4.28 1.41
N ALA A 344 -8.74 -4.87 0.58
CA ALA A 344 -9.11 -5.22 -0.78
C ALA A 344 -10.29 -6.21 -0.76
N PRO A 345 -11.38 -5.91 -1.49
CA PRO A 345 -12.52 -6.82 -1.57
C PRO A 345 -12.12 -8.10 -2.32
N GLN A 346 -12.78 -9.21 -1.98
CA GLN A 346 -12.71 -10.39 -2.80
C GLN A 346 -13.48 -10.12 -4.11
N LEU A 347 -12.77 -10.12 -5.23
CA LEU A 347 -13.41 -9.94 -6.53
C LEU A 347 -13.98 -11.27 -7.03
N ASP A 348 -15.14 -11.19 -7.72
CA ASP A 348 -15.73 -12.35 -8.34
C ASP A 348 -14.74 -13.13 -9.21
N ARG A 349 -14.70 -14.45 -9.04
CA ARG A 349 -13.82 -15.37 -9.77
C ARG A 349 -12.32 -15.24 -9.45
N GLU A 350 -11.93 -14.63 -8.32
CA GLU A 350 -10.55 -14.73 -7.88
C GLU A 350 -10.21 -16.14 -7.42
N THR A 351 -9.07 -16.64 -7.91
CA THR A 351 -8.58 -17.99 -7.61
C THR A 351 -7.33 -17.92 -6.70
N HIS A 352 -6.79 -19.09 -6.37
CA HIS A 352 -5.52 -19.21 -5.62
C HIS A 352 -4.31 -18.58 -6.34
N THR A 353 -4.48 -18.16 -7.59
CA THR A 353 -3.45 -17.49 -8.40
C THR A 353 -3.62 -15.97 -8.48
N LYS A 354 -4.49 -15.38 -7.65
CA LYS A 354 -4.81 -13.95 -7.67
C LYS A 354 -3.59 -13.03 -7.49
N ASP A 355 -2.59 -13.48 -6.75
CA ASP A 355 -1.32 -12.78 -6.49
C ASP A 355 -0.34 -12.80 -7.68
N ILE A 356 -0.59 -13.62 -8.68
CA ILE A 356 0.20 -13.71 -9.92
C ILE A 356 -0.65 -13.49 -11.19
N ASP A 357 -1.89 -13.06 -11.03
CA ASP A 357 -2.76 -12.64 -12.13
C ASP A 357 -2.47 -11.20 -12.55
N PHE A 358 -1.48 -11.04 -13.43
CA PHE A 358 -1.13 -9.76 -14.05
C PHE A 358 -1.88 -9.52 -15.38
N SER A 359 -3.04 -10.11 -15.56
CA SER A 359 -3.88 -9.82 -16.72
C SER A 359 -4.32 -8.34 -16.71
N PRO A 360 -4.46 -7.69 -17.87
CA PRO A 360 -4.92 -6.30 -17.95
C PRO A 360 -6.27 -6.09 -17.24
N LYS A 361 -7.17 -7.07 -17.35
CA LYS A 361 -8.48 -7.04 -16.69
C LYS A 361 -8.36 -7.17 -15.17
N GLY A 362 -7.51 -8.08 -14.68
CA GLY A 362 -7.24 -8.27 -13.24
C GLY A 362 -6.66 -7.01 -12.61
N ILE A 363 -5.64 -6.43 -13.24
CA ILE A 363 -5.02 -5.17 -12.80
C ILE A 363 -6.05 -4.04 -12.74
N MET A 364 -6.83 -3.83 -13.81
CA MET A 364 -7.82 -2.76 -13.88
C MET A 364 -8.91 -2.91 -12.81
N ARG A 365 -9.49 -4.11 -12.65
CA ARG A 365 -10.55 -4.36 -11.66
C ARG A 365 -10.09 -4.06 -10.22
N ARG A 366 -8.86 -4.46 -9.87
CA ARG A 366 -8.28 -4.19 -8.54
C ARG A 366 -7.98 -2.70 -8.36
N TRP A 367 -7.46 -2.04 -9.40
CA TRP A 367 -7.23 -0.60 -9.40
C TRP A 367 -8.52 0.17 -9.15
N ASP A 368 -9.58 -0.12 -9.93
CA ASP A 368 -10.89 0.52 -9.82
C ASP A 368 -11.52 0.27 -8.44
N ALA A 369 -11.39 -0.95 -7.90
CA ALA A 369 -11.86 -1.27 -6.55
C ALA A 369 -11.14 -0.46 -5.47
N GLY A 370 -9.81 -0.31 -5.57
CA GLY A 370 -9.02 0.52 -4.64
C GLY A 370 -9.42 1.99 -4.70
N TYR A 371 -9.63 2.51 -5.90
CA TYR A 371 -10.08 3.88 -6.13
C TYR A 371 -11.48 4.14 -5.53
N ALA A 372 -12.44 3.29 -5.85
CA ALA A 372 -13.83 3.44 -5.38
C ALA A 372 -13.92 3.31 -3.85
N HIS A 373 -13.25 2.31 -3.27
CA HIS A 373 -13.24 2.08 -1.83
C HIS A 373 -12.64 3.27 -1.08
N THR A 374 -11.52 3.79 -1.56
CA THR A 374 -10.85 4.92 -0.91
C THR A 374 -11.68 6.20 -0.99
N ASN A 375 -12.35 6.48 -2.12
CA ASN A 375 -13.25 7.62 -2.22
C ASN A 375 -14.39 7.55 -1.20
N ALA A 376 -15.01 6.38 -1.02
CA ALA A 376 -16.06 6.20 -0.01
C ALA A 376 -15.56 6.48 1.42
N VAL A 377 -14.32 6.08 1.74
CA VAL A 377 -13.68 6.38 3.03
C VAL A 377 -13.37 7.87 3.17
N LEU A 378 -12.87 8.53 2.13
CA LEU A 378 -12.57 9.96 2.13
C LEU A 378 -13.83 10.81 2.27
N GLU A 379 -14.94 10.37 1.68
CA GLU A 379 -16.26 11.02 1.83
C GLU A 379 -16.81 10.91 3.25
N SER A 380 -16.70 9.73 3.86
CA SER A 380 -17.16 9.49 5.24
C SER A 380 -16.26 10.14 6.29
N ALA A 381 -14.96 10.33 5.99
CA ALA A 381 -13.94 10.91 6.85
C ALA A 381 -14.03 10.43 8.31
N PRO A 382 -13.90 9.12 8.58
CA PRO A 382 -14.24 8.52 9.88
C PRO A 382 -13.35 9.02 11.02
N TRP A 383 -12.21 9.66 10.72
CA TRP A 383 -11.30 10.27 11.70
C TRP A 383 -11.80 11.59 12.29
N LYS A 384 -12.92 12.14 11.79
CA LYS A 384 -13.52 13.40 12.28
C LYS A 384 -14.50 13.20 13.43
N GLY A 385 -14.74 11.97 13.87
CA GLY A 385 -15.64 11.65 14.98
C GLY A 385 -15.08 12.05 16.35
N GLU A 386 -15.92 11.87 17.37
CA GLU A 386 -15.49 11.97 18.77
C GLU A 386 -14.93 10.63 19.24
N PHE A 387 -13.80 10.64 19.95
CA PHE A 387 -13.10 9.44 20.40
C PHE A 387 -12.74 9.55 21.88
N ASP A 388 -12.64 8.38 22.54
CA ASP A 388 -12.16 8.29 23.92
C ASP A 388 -10.81 9.06 24.06
N PRO A 389 -10.69 10.04 24.96
CA PRO A 389 -9.46 10.80 25.18
C PRO A 389 -8.24 9.91 25.47
N LEU A 390 -8.43 8.73 26.05
CA LEU A 390 -7.38 7.76 26.35
C LEU A 390 -7.06 6.82 25.16
N ALA A 391 -7.81 6.91 24.07
CA ALA A 391 -7.53 6.13 22.84
C ALA A 391 -6.38 6.77 22.07
N GLY A 392 -5.17 6.30 22.27
CA GLY A 392 -4.00 6.72 21.51
C GLY A 392 -3.94 6.14 20.09
N VAL A 393 -4.62 5.01 19.83
CA VAL A 393 -4.80 4.42 18.50
C VAL A 393 -6.28 4.14 18.28
N VAL A 394 -6.85 4.75 17.24
CA VAL A 394 -8.24 4.58 16.82
C VAL A 394 -8.27 3.83 15.50
N LEU A 395 -8.90 2.67 15.48
CA LEU A 395 -9.07 1.87 14.27
C LEU A 395 -10.41 2.22 13.60
N HIS A 396 -10.35 2.53 12.32
CA HIS A 396 -11.50 2.76 11.44
C HIS A 396 -11.59 1.62 10.43
N GLU A 397 -12.61 0.78 10.59
CA GLU A 397 -12.95 -0.29 9.66
C GLU A 397 -14.30 0.05 9.02
N GLN A 398 -14.40 -0.03 7.70
CA GLN A 398 -15.72 -0.10 7.09
C GLN A 398 -16.31 -1.46 7.44
N GLN A 399 -17.49 -1.47 8.04
CA GLN A 399 -18.27 -2.70 8.13
C GLN A 399 -18.52 -3.18 6.71
N GLU A 400 -17.94 -4.32 6.33
CA GLU A 400 -18.33 -4.99 5.10
C GLU A 400 -19.85 -5.17 5.15
N MET A 401 -20.56 -4.52 4.23
CA MET A 401 -21.92 -4.96 3.91
C MET A 401 -21.77 -6.40 3.42
N MET A 402 -22.02 -7.38 4.31
CA MET A 402 -22.19 -8.76 3.88
C MET A 402 -23.18 -8.73 2.72
N PRO A 403 -22.86 -9.34 1.56
CA PRO A 403 -23.88 -9.53 0.55
C PRO A 403 -24.99 -10.32 1.26
N MET A 404 -26.20 -9.72 1.33
CA MET A 404 -27.38 -10.45 1.76
C MET A 404 -27.43 -11.72 0.93
N ALA A 405 -27.33 -12.88 1.58
CA ALA A 405 -27.58 -14.13 0.93
C ALA A 405 -28.94 -13.99 0.25
N ALA A 406 -28.93 -14.09 -1.09
CA ALA A 406 -30.16 -14.24 -1.83
C ALA A 406 -30.76 -15.58 -1.37
N GLU A 407 -31.90 -15.51 -0.69
CA GLU A 407 -32.76 -16.65 -0.38
C GLU A 407 -33.24 -17.35 -1.66
#